data_743b0d4aa322c4ed6230e1626633bc38
#
_entry.id   743b0d4aa322c4ed6230e1626633bc38
#
_cell.length_a   1.000
_cell.length_b   1.000
_cell.length_c   1.000
_cell.angle_alpha   90.00
_cell.angle_beta   90.00
_cell.angle_gamma   90.00
#
_symmetry.space_group_name_H-M   'P 1'
#
loop_
_entity.id
_entity.type
_entity.pdbx_description
1 polymer ?
#
loop_
_entity_poly.entity_id
_entity_poly.type
_entity_poly.pdbx_seq_one_letter_code
_entity_poly.pdbx_strand_id
1 'polypeptide(L)'
;MNSTQQWVHEAEAAELLAISKSTIRAMRRDGRLEPGDHYLFASGTAGGPVVYNIPAVIQHLAQVTTALTVEMAKEKQAEIKRRQAEIETFSMTPGEAAK
;
A
#
# COMPACT_ATOMS: atom_id res chain seq x y z
N MET A 1 -14.37 5.66 27.14
CA MET A 1 -13.93 6.35 25.97
C MET A 1 -13.17 5.43 25.02
N ASN A 2 -13.53 5.49 23.84
CA ASN A 2 -12.98 4.59 22.88
C ASN A 2 -11.80 5.22 22.14
N SER A 3 -10.62 4.72 22.36
CA SER A 3 -9.44 5.28 21.75
C SER A 3 -9.16 4.68 20.38
N THR A 4 -10.01 3.78 19.89
CA THR A 4 -9.76 3.16 18.60
C THR A 4 -10.29 3.99 17.44
N GLN A 5 -11.02 5.05 17.73
CA GLN A 5 -11.53 5.93 16.68
C GLN A 5 -11.05 7.34 16.95
N GLN A 6 -10.41 7.90 15.98
CA GLN A 6 -9.92 9.26 16.09
C GLN A 6 -10.13 9.93 14.75
N TRP A 7 -11.12 10.81 14.71
CA TRP A 7 -11.50 11.50 13.50
C TRP A 7 -10.83 12.87 13.45
N VAL A 8 -10.04 13.11 12.45
CA VAL A 8 -9.30 14.35 12.32
C VAL A 8 -9.50 14.93 10.94
N HIS A 9 -9.25 16.21 10.82
CA HIS A 9 -9.35 16.90 9.54
C HIS A 9 -8.23 16.46 8.61
N GLU A 10 -8.41 16.77 7.33
CA GLU A 10 -7.48 16.33 6.31
C GLU A 10 -6.05 16.79 6.57
N ALA A 11 -5.88 18.04 6.97
CA ALA A 11 -4.54 18.57 7.23
C ALA A 11 -3.86 17.81 8.36
N GLU A 12 -4.59 17.55 9.43
CA GLU A 12 -4.04 16.83 10.55
C GLU A 12 -3.81 15.37 10.21
N ALA A 13 -4.71 14.78 9.41
CA ALA A 13 -4.54 13.41 8.98
C ALA A 13 -3.25 13.25 8.16
N ALA A 14 -3.02 14.18 7.24
CA ALA A 14 -1.80 14.14 6.43
C ALA A 14 -0.57 14.24 7.31
N GLU A 15 -0.63 15.10 8.30
CA GLU A 15 0.48 15.28 9.21
C GLU A 15 0.75 14.01 10.01
N LEU A 16 -0.31 13.42 10.56
CA LEU A 16 -0.17 12.21 11.37
C LEU A 16 0.32 11.03 10.53
N LEU A 17 -0.02 10.99 9.27
CA LEU A 17 0.43 9.94 8.38
C LEU A 17 1.75 10.28 7.69
N ALA A 18 2.27 11.48 7.93
CA ALA A 18 3.53 11.94 7.35
C ALA A 18 3.48 11.96 5.82
N ILE A 19 2.36 12.37 5.26
CA ILE A 19 2.20 12.49 3.82
C ILE A 19 1.62 13.86 3.50
N SER A 20 1.61 14.22 2.23
CA SER A 20 1.05 15.51 1.84
C SER A 20 -0.46 15.44 1.76
N LYS A 21 -1.09 16.61 1.79
CA LYS A 21 -2.53 16.67 1.63
C LYS A 21 -2.96 16.19 0.25
N SER A 22 -2.15 16.45 -0.76
CA SER A 22 -2.47 15.93 -2.09
C SER A 22 -2.45 14.42 -2.11
N THR A 23 -1.53 13.80 -1.39
CA THR A 23 -1.44 12.35 -1.34
C THR A 23 -2.67 11.75 -0.69
N ILE A 24 -3.09 12.29 0.46
CA ILE A 24 -4.25 11.72 1.14
C ILE A 24 -5.52 11.95 0.33
N ARG A 25 -5.62 13.07 -0.38
CA ARG A 25 -6.74 13.29 -1.27
C ARG A 25 -6.77 12.29 -2.41
N ALA A 26 -5.61 12.03 -2.99
CA ALA A 26 -5.50 11.05 -4.07
C ALA A 26 -5.92 9.68 -3.59
N MET A 27 -5.48 9.29 -2.41
CA MET A 27 -5.86 7.99 -1.85
C MET A 27 -7.36 7.89 -1.66
N ARG A 28 -7.99 8.99 -1.25
CA ARG A 28 -9.44 9.00 -1.08
C ARG A 28 -10.15 8.92 -2.43
N ARG A 29 -9.66 9.67 -3.40
CA ARG A 29 -10.34 9.76 -4.70
C ARG A 29 -10.19 8.51 -5.54
N ASP A 30 -9.04 7.85 -5.45
CA ASP A 30 -8.81 6.68 -6.29
C ASP A 30 -9.25 5.38 -5.62
N GLY A 31 -9.92 5.46 -4.49
CA GLY A 31 -10.49 4.28 -3.87
C GLY A 31 -9.57 3.49 -2.98
N ARG A 32 -8.39 4.01 -2.69
CA ARG A 32 -7.50 3.32 -1.77
C ARG A 32 -7.97 3.40 -0.33
N LEU A 33 -8.77 4.41 -0.02
CA LEU A 33 -9.42 4.50 1.29
C LEU A 33 -10.92 4.29 1.10
N GLU A 34 -11.55 3.65 2.05
CA GLU A 34 -12.96 3.29 1.95
C GLU A 34 -13.82 4.29 2.69
N PRO A 35 -14.88 4.77 2.05
CA PRO A 35 -15.79 5.69 2.72
C PRO A 35 -16.50 4.99 3.88
N GLY A 36 -16.70 5.73 4.92
CA GLY A 36 -17.38 5.20 6.10
C GLY A 36 -16.40 4.64 7.12
N ASP A 37 -15.47 3.83 6.68
CA ASP A 37 -14.49 3.23 7.58
C ASP A 37 -13.27 4.12 7.77
N HIS A 38 -12.79 4.69 6.69
CA HIS A 38 -11.55 5.44 6.72
C HIS A 38 -11.78 6.93 6.68
N TYR A 39 -12.87 7.39 6.08
CA TYR A 39 -13.15 8.82 6.04
C TYR A 39 -14.65 9.05 5.98
N LEU A 40 -15.04 10.25 6.36
CA LEU A 40 -16.42 10.68 6.34
C LEU A 40 -16.50 12.10 5.80
N PHE A 41 -17.58 12.39 5.10
CA PHE A 41 -17.94 13.78 4.82
C PHE A 41 -18.60 14.30 6.08
N ALA A 42 -17.88 15.10 6.85
CA ALA A 42 -18.31 15.49 8.20
C ALA A 42 -19.64 16.22 8.22
N SER A 43 -19.95 16.94 7.15
CA SER A 43 -21.22 17.65 7.06
C SER A 43 -22.31 16.84 6.36
N GLY A 44 -22.00 15.64 5.93
CA GLY A 44 -22.96 14.82 5.18
C GLY A 44 -23.09 15.19 3.74
N THR A 45 -22.26 16.09 3.24
CA THR A 45 -22.31 16.49 1.84
C THR A 45 -20.95 16.33 1.20
N ALA A 46 -20.95 15.96 -0.07
CA ALA A 46 -19.73 15.63 -0.77
C ALA A 46 -18.77 16.81 -0.89
N GLY A 47 -19.26 18.03 -0.87
CA GLY A 47 -18.38 19.18 -0.98
C GLY A 47 -17.92 19.73 0.35
N GLY A 48 -18.30 19.10 1.45
CA GLY A 48 -17.96 19.60 2.77
C GLY A 48 -16.63 19.07 3.28
N PRO A 49 -16.35 19.37 4.53
CA PRO A 49 -15.08 18.92 5.11
C PRO A 49 -15.02 17.41 5.24
N VAL A 50 -13.83 16.88 5.12
CA VAL A 50 -13.59 15.44 5.22
C VAL A 50 -12.79 15.18 6.49
N VAL A 51 -13.21 14.17 7.24
CA VAL A 51 -12.46 13.74 8.42
C VAL A 51 -12.04 12.31 8.22
N TYR A 52 -10.93 11.94 8.82
CA TYR A 52 -10.29 10.64 8.62
C TYR A 52 -10.14 9.93 9.94
N ASN A 53 -10.42 8.64 9.93
CA ASN A 53 -10.23 7.79 11.10
C ASN A 53 -8.81 7.24 11.05
N ILE A 54 -7.91 7.88 11.78
CA ILE A 54 -6.49 7.59 11.66
C ILE A 54 -6.14 6.17 12.05
N PRO A 55 -6.61 5.63 13.17
CA PRO A 55 -6.28 4.23 13.48
C PRO A 55 -6.72 3.25 12.40
N ALA A 56 -7.91 3.47 11.84
CA ALA A 56 -8.40 2.58 10.79
C ALA A 56 -7.57 2.72 9.51
N VAL A 57 -7.20 3.95 9.17
CA VAL A 57 -6.38 4.19 7.99
C VAL A 57 -5.02 3.53 8.15
N ILE A 58 -4.40 3.70 9.31
CA ILE A 58 -3.08 3.11 9.56
C ILE A 58 -3.16 1.59 9.48
N GLN A 59 -4.19 1.01 10.07
CA GLN A 59 -4.34 -0.44 10.04
C GLN A 59 -4.52 -0.93 8.61
N HIS A 60 -5.31 -0.22 7.84
CA HIS A 60 -5.53 -0.58 6.45
C HIS A 60 -4.23 -0.47 5.65
N LEU A 61 -3.50 0.62 5.82
CA LEU A 61 -2.25 0.81 5.09
C LEU A 61 -1.21 -0.22 5.51
N ALA A 62 -1.22 -0.63 6.77
CA ALA A 62 -0.31 -1.67 7.22
C ALA A 62 -0.62 -2.99 6.53
N GLN A 63 -1.89 -3.32 6.39
CA GLN A 63 -2.29 -4.54 5.70
C GLN A 63 -1.91 -4.49 4.23
N VAL A 64 -2.16 -3.35 3.59
CA VAL A 64 -1.80 -3.19 2.19
C VAL A 64 -0.29 -3.30 2.02
N THR A 65 0.45 -2.67 2.91
CA THR A 65 1.92 -2.71 2.84
C THR A 65 2.43 -4.13 2.97
N THR A 66 1.87 -4.89 3.91
CA THR A 66 2.27 -6.28 4.09
C THR A 66 1.99 -7.09 2.84
N ALA A 67 0.80 -6.93 2.27
CA ALA A 67 0.43 -7.67 1.08
C ALA A 67 1.32 -7.32 -0.10
N LEU A 68 1.60 -6.03 -0.28
CA LEU A 68 2.45 -5.59 -1.38
C LEU A 68 3.88 -6.07 -1.19
N THR A 69 4.37 -6.06 0.04
CA THR A 69 5.72 -6.52 0.32
C THR A 69 5.88 -8.00 0.01
N VAL A 70 4.88 -8.79 0.38
CA VAL A 70 4.90 -10.21 0.07
C VAL A 70 4.89 -10.41 -1.45
N GLU A 71 4.06 -9.65 -2.15
CA GLU A 71 3.97 -9.76 -3.59
C GLU A 71 5.29 -9.39 -4.26
N MET A 72 5.90 -8.31 -3.79
CA MET A 72 7.18 -7.88 -4.34
C MET A 72 8.27 -8.91 -4.07
N ALA A 73 8.24 -9.52 -2.90
CA ALA A 73 9.21 -10.56 -2.58
C ALA A 73 9.02 -11.77 -3.48
N LYS A 74 7.79 -12.12 -3.77
CA LYS A 74 7.50 -13.24 -4.67
C LYS A 74 8.02 -12.96 -6.08
N GLU A 75 7.79 -11.76 -6.56
CA GLU A 75 8.26 -11.38 -7.88
C GLU A 75 9.77 -11.40 -7.95
N LYS A 76 10.40 -10.90 -6.91
CA LYS A 76 11.85 -10.89 -6.86
C LYS A 76 12.39 -12.31 -6.84
N GLN A 77 11.75 -13.16 -6.07
CA GLN A 77 12.16 -14.55 -5.96
C GLN A 77 12.01 -15.26 -7.31
N ALA A 78 10.90 -15.01 -7.98
CA ALA A 78 10.65 -15.60 -9.28
C ALA A 78 11.68 -15.12 -10.29
N GLU A 79 12.05 -13.87 -10.23
CA GLU A 79 13.03 -13.34 -11.15
C GLU A 79 14.40 -13.91 -10.87
N ILE A 80 14.76 -14.06 -9.62
CA ILE A 80 16.02 -14.66 -9.24
C ILE A 80 16.09 -16.09 -9.73
N LYS A 81 15.01 -16.82 -9.54
CA LYS A 81 14.95 -18.21 -10.00
C LYS A 81 15.08 -18.30 -11.51
N ARG A 82 14.41 -17.40 -12.22
CA ARG A 82 14.48 -17.41 -13.67
C ARG A 82 15.88 -17.11 -14.15
N ARG A 83 16.53 -16.14 -13.54
CA ARG A 83 17.89 -15.80 -13.90
C ARG A 83 18.84 -16.94 -13.61
N GLN A 84 18.63 -17.60 -12.49
CA GLN A 84 19.46 -18.71 -12.11
C GLN A 84 19.31 -19.85 -13.09
N ALA A 85 18.08 -20.11 -13.51
CA ALA A 85 17.83 -21.14 -14.51
C ALA A 85 18.51 -20.80 -15.83
N GLU A 86 18.47 -19.55 -16.21
CA GLU A 86 19.15 -19.13 -17.44
C GLU A 86 20.64 -19.33 -17.34
N ILE A 87 21.21 -18.97 -16.21
CA ILE A 87 22.64 -19.12 -16.03
C ILE A 87 23.02 -20.59 -16.05
N GLU A 88 22.26 -21.43 -15.40
CA GLU A 88 22.50 -22.83 -15.37
C GLU A 88 22.41 -23.44 -16.76
N THR A 89 21.38 -23.03 -17.49
CA THR A 89 21.21 -23.52 -18.84
C THR A 89 22.37 -23.07 -19.70
N PHE A 90 22.79 -21.86 -19.52
CA PHE A 90 23.89 -21.33 -20.29
C PHE A 90 25.19 -22.04 -19.93
N SER A 91 25.41 -22.32 -18.68
CA SER A 91 26.60 -23.01 -18.25
C SER A 91 26.63 -24.44 -18.75
N MET A 92 25.47 -24.99 -19.00
CA MET A 92 25.39 -26.35 -19.45
C MET A 92 25.30 -26.46 -20.97
N THR A 93 25.83 -25.49 -21.65
CA THR A 93 25.81 -25.56 -23.08
C THR A 93 26.54 -26.80 -23.55
N PRO A 94 26.28 -27.22 -24.77
CA PRO A 94 26.76 -28.51 -25.25
C PRO A 94 28.24 -28.71 -25.04
N GLY A 95 28.99 -27.69 -25.22
CA GLY A 95 30.40 -27.83 -25.04
C GLY A 95 30.76 -28.32 -23.69
N GLU A 96 30.11 -27.75 -22.71
CA GLU A 96 30.42 -28.13 -21.34
C GLU A 96 29.74 -29.40 -20.98
N ALA A 97 28.50 -29.52 -21.36
CA ALA A 97 27.76 -30.69 -20.98
C ALA A 97 28.37 -31.92 -21.58
N ALA A 98 28.96 -31.79 -22.68
CA ALA A 98 29.50 -32.93 -23.34
C ALA A 98 30.80 -33.41 -22.74
N LYS A 99 31.36 -32.66 -21.86
CA LYS A 99 32.59 -33.11 -21.28
C LYS A 99 32.49 -34.16 -20.25
#